data_97b99abde3a4e4c7e391e28ef69af7e9
#
_entry.id   97b99abde3a4e4c7e391e28ef69af7e9
#
_cell.length_a   1.000
_cell.length_b   1.000
_cell.length_c   1.000
_cell.angle_alpha   90.00
_cell.angle_beta   90.00
_cell.angle_gamma   90.00
#
_symmetry.space_group_name_H-M   'P 1'
#
loop_
_entity.id
_entity.type
_entity.pdbx_description
1 polymer ?
#
loop_
_entity_poly.entity_id
_entity_poly.type
_entity_poly.pdbx_seq_one_letter_code
_entity_poly.pdbx_strand_id
1 'polypeptide(L)'
;MRYFFPIFAILIVTVVSILGFRGDFTENTPLEVFPDMDRQAKYKSQTQNSFFDDRKADRLPVPGTAIRGTAIELTNVFSSKPEFQNLAFRTGKLRDGEIEDILWVDRIPDEQTVDLSLMHLGKEKYDIHCAVCHGEYGNGGGVMSQFLGIKPRNLSDPSGQNYLEAGEPWTDGKIFHAISMGSASRVMLGLKDKLTPKERWAIVLYVRALQSYVSSATATTKSQN
;
A
#
# COMPACT_ATOMS: atom_id res chain seq x y z
N MET A 1 3.59 -62.66 26.11
CA MET A 1 2.72 -61.45 26.33
C MET A 1 3.24 -60.52 27.43
N ARG A 2 4.02 -60.96 28.41
CA ARG A 2 4.49 -60.12 29.55
C ARG A 2 5.29 -58.90 29.14
N TYR A 3 6.05 -58.93 28.08
CA TYR A 3 6.89 -57.81 27.62
C TYR A 3 6.29 -57.04 26.44
N PHE A 4 5.22 -57.51 25.86
CA PHE A 4 4.59 -56.84 24.71
C PHE A 4 4.07 -55.44 25.05
N PHE A 5 3.29 -55.31 26.12
CA PHE A 5 2.72 -54.04 26.51
C PHE A 5 3.78 -52.99 26.91
N PRO A 6 4.83 -53.33 27.70
CA PRO A 6 5.85 -52.31 28.01
C PRO A 6 6.66 -51.90 26.77
N ILE A 7 6.99 -52.82 25.87
CA ILE A 7 7.70 -52.48 24.63
C ILE A 7 6.82 -51.60 23.75
N PHE A 8 5.54 -51.90 23.60
CA PHE A 8 4.60 -51.09 22.84
C PHE A 8 4.40 -49.70 23.42
N ALA A 9 4.30 -49.55 24.73
CA ALA A 9 4.22 -48.29 25.42
C ALA A 9 5.49 -47.45 25.20
N ILE A 10 6.67 -48.05 25.31
CA ILE A 10 7.94 -47.36 25.03
C ILE A 10 8.00 -46.87 23.59
N LEU A 11 7.55 -47.69 22.63
CA LEU A 11 7.51 -47.35 21.22
C LEU A 11 6.58 -46.15 20.97
N ILE A 12 5.37 -46.14 21.56
CA ILE A 12 4.46 -44.99 21.46
C ILE A 12 5.10 -43.73 22.03
N VAL A 13 5.68 -43.81 23.25
CA VAL A 13 6.33 -42.65 23.88
C VAL A 13 7.48 -42.16 23.00
N THR A 14 8.28 -43.02 22.44
CA THR A 14 9.39 -42.64 21.56
C THR A 14 8.87 -41.97 20.30
N VAL A 15 7.85 -42.52 19.65
CA VAL A 15 7.26 -41.93 18.43
C VAL A 15 6.66 -40.56 18.74
N VAL A 16 5.90 -40.40 19.81
CA VAL A 16 5.30 -39.13 20.21
C VAL A 16 6.38 -38.11 20.61
N SER A 17 7.46 -38.55 21.26
CA SER A 17 8.57 -37.66 21.64
C SER A 17 9.36 -37.12 20.44
N ILE A 18 9.46 -37.90 19.36
CA ILE A 18 10.17 -37.51 18.14
C ILE A 18 9.28 -36.64 17.22
N LEU A 19 8.03 -37.06 17.04
CA LEU A 19 7.10 -36.44 16.08
C LEU A 19 6.25 -35.32 16.69
N GLY A 20 6.21 -35.21 18.03
CA GLY A 20 5.32 -34.29 18.74
C GLY A 20 3.85 -34.69 18.67
N PHE A 21 2.99 -33.88 19.28
CA PHE A 21 1.53 -34.04 19.17
C PHE A 21 1.02 -33.42 17.88
N ARG A 22 0.20 -34.15 17.14
CA ARG A 22 -0.43 -33.65 15.91
C ARG A 22 -1.34 -32.46 16.26
N GLY A 23 -1.06 -31.29 15.64
CA GLY A 23 -1.84 -30.08 15.84
C GLY A 23 -1.36 -29.20 16.99
N ASP A 24 -0.26 -29.54 17.64
CA ASP A 24 0.37 -28.68 18.64
C ASP A 24 1.12 -27.52 17.96
N PHE A 25 1.03 -26.32 18.57
CA PHE A 25 1.78 -25.15 18.11
C PHE A 25 3.23 -25.30 18.55
N THR A 26 4.13 -25.43 17.58
CA THR A 26 5.58 -25.50 17.82
C THR A 26 6.32 -24.45 17.00
N GLU A 27 7.33 -23.84 17.58
CA GLU A 27 8.23 -22.91 16.87
C GLU A 27 9.22 -23.66 15.96
N ASN A 28 9.35 -24.97 16.14
CA ASN A 28 10.23 -25.79 15.33
C ASN A 28 9.52 -26.23 14.05
N THR A 29 10.27 -26.25 12.95
CA THR A 29 9.79 -26.81 11.69
C THR A 29 9.51 -28.31 11.85
N PRO A 30 8.45 -28.86 11.22
CA PRO A 30 8.20 -30.30 11.23
C PRO A 30 9.42 -31.10 10.72
N LEU A 31 9.62 -32.30 11.25
CA LEU A 31 10.68 -33.18 10.79
C LEU A 31 10.41 -33.57 9.33
N GLU A 32 11.27 -33.13 8.43
CA GLU A 32 11.26 -33.52 7.01
C GLU A 32 12.01 -34.84 6.84
N VAL A 33 11.27 -35.92 6.61
CA VAL A 33 11.89 -37.23 6.35
C VAL A 33 12.43 -37.29 4.91
N PHE A 34 11.69 -36.71 3.96
CA PHE A 34 12.06 -36.59 2.56
C PHE A 34 11.78 -35.14 2.10
N PRO A 35 12.80 -34.28 2.05
CA PRO A 35 12.61 -32.86 1.72
C PRO A 35 12.22 -32.61 0.25
N ASP A 36 12.21 -33.64 -0.60
CA ASP A 36 11.86 -33.57 -2.02
C ASP A 36 12.33 -32.26 -2.69
N MET A 37 11.41 -31.43 -3.19
CA MET A 37 11.72 -30.16 -3.86
C MET A 37 11.51 -28.93 -2.96
N ASP A 38 11.33 -29.09 -1.67
CA ASP A 38 11.10 -27.99 -0.74
C ASP A 38 12.29 -27.02 -0.66
N ARG A 39 13.51 -27.56 -0.86
CA ARG A 39 14.75 -26.81 -0.91
C ARG A 39 15.33 -26.82 -2.31
N GLN A 40 15.27 -25.70 -2.99
CA GLN A 40 15.83 -25.54 -4.32
C GLN A 40 16.93 -24.48 -4.32
N ALA A 41 17.99 -24.72 -5.12
CA ALA A 41 19.06 -23.73 -5.34
C ALA A 41 18.58 -22.62 -6.29
N LYS A 42 17.58 -21.83 -5.87
CA LYS A 42 17.08 -20.67 -6.60
C LYS A 42 16.91 -19.49 -5.67
N TYR A 43 17.13 -18.29 -6.19
CA TYR A 43 16.77 -17.07 -5.47
C TYR A 43 15.27 -16.84 -5.55
N LYS A 44 14.65 -16.61 -4.40
CA LYS A 44 13.24 -16.16 -4.28
C LYS A 44 13.24 -14.67 -3.96
N SER A 45 12.11 -14.02 -4.15
CA SER A 45 11.91 -12.65 -3.65
C SER A 45 12.22 -12.57 -2.16
N GLN A 46 12.88 -11.50 -1.74
CA GLN A 46 13.26 -11.24 -0.34
C GLN A 46 14.28 -12.23 0.28
N THR A 47 14.91 -13.10 -0.52
CA THR A 47 16.01 -13.94 -0.03
C THR A 47 17.33 -13.18 0.00
N GLN A 48 18.26 -13.69 0.78
CA GLN A 48 19.63 -13.19 0.77
C GLN A 48 20.37 -13.65 -0.48
N ASN A 49 21.23 -12.78 -1.01
CA ASN A 49 22.11 -13.08 -2.11
C ASN A 49 23.54 -12.59 -1.78
N SER A 50 24.46 -13.52 -1.62
CA SER A 50 25.85 -13.23 -1.26
C SER A 50 26.66 -12.57 -2.38
N PHE A 51 26.12 -12.51 -3.60
CA PHE A 51 26.80 -11.87 -4.74
C PHE A 51 26.85 -10.33 -4.60
N PHE A 52 25.86 -9.74 -3.92
CA PHE A 52 25.80 -8.30 -3.72
C PHE A 52 26.25 -7.89 -2.33
N ASP A 53 26.93 -6.75 -2.20
CA ASP A 53 27.44 -6.24 -0.93
C ASP A 53 26.32 -5.99 0.10
N ASP A 54 25.13 -5.56 -0.35
CA ASP A 54 23.94 -5.36 0.47
C ASP A 54 23.20 -6.66 0.80
N ARG A 55 23.66 -7.80 0.29
CA ARG A 55 23.08 -9.14 0.45
C ARG A 55 21.60 -9.26 0.07
N LYS A 56 21.09 -8.36 -0.74
CA LYS A 56 19.67 -8.38 -1.18
C LYS A 56 19.54 -9.03 -2.55
N ALA A 57 18.62 -9.99 -2.69
CA ALA A 57 18.24 -10.52 -4.00
C ALA A 57 17.34 -9.55 -4.76
N ASP A 58 16.51 -8.77 -4.04
CA ASP A 58 15.67 -7.75 -4.64
C ASP A 58 16.50 -6.53 -5.00
N ARG A 59 16.63 -6.29 -6.31
CA ARG A 59 17.37 -5.14 -6.82
C ARG A 59 16.39 -4.08 -7.33
N LEU A 60 16.72 -2.82 -7.06
CA LEU A 60 16.03 -1.72 -7.71
C LEU A 60 16.31 -1.73 -9.21
N PRO A 61 15.34 -1.36 -10.04
CA PRO A 61 15.58 -1.18 -11.47
C PRO A 61 16.74 -0.22 -11.70
N VAL A 62 17.54 -0.50 -12.74
CA VAL A 62 18.62 0.41 -13.14
C VAL A 62 18.01 1.77 -13.51
N PRO A 63 18.58 2.90 -13.04
CA PRO A 63 18.09 4.22 -13.42
C PRO A 63 17.98 4.38 -14.94
N GLY A 64 16.85 4.88 -15.42
CA GLY A 64 16.58 5.04 -16.85
C GLY A 64 15.96 3.83 -17.55
N THR A 65 15.73 2.71 -16.86
CA THR A 65 15.00 1.58 -17.43
C THR A 65 13.49 1.80 -17.39
N ALA A 66 12.81 1.50 -18.51
CA ALA A 66 11.36 1.45 -18.57
C ALA A 66 10.85 0.09 -18.08
N ILE A 67 9.87 0.10 -17.17
CA ILE A 67 9.27 -1.12 -16.63
C ILE A 67 8.31 -1.71 -17.68
N ARG A 68 8.56 -2.95 -18.13
CA ARG A 68 7.67 -3.65 -19.04
C ARG A 68 6.35 -3.97 -18.36
N GLY A 69 5.23 -3.54 -18.95
CA GLY A 69 3.88 -3.85 -18.46
C GLY A 69 3.22 -2.80 -17.58
N THR A 70 3.92 -1.73 -17.18
CA THR A 70 3.21 -0.52 -16.76
C THR A 70 2.72 0.20 -18.01
N ALA A 71 1.46 0.61 -18.00
CA ALA A 71 0.85 1.35 -19.10
C ALA A 71 1.50 2.75 -19.30
N ILE A 72 2.72 2.74 -19.78
CA ILE A 72 3.23 3.87 -20.55
C ILE A 72 2.58 3.68 -21.91
N GLU A 73 1.57 4.48 -22.23
CA GLU A 73 1.07 4.50 -23.59
C GLU A 73 2.26 4.71 -24.51
N LEU A 74 2.46 3.76 -25.44
CA LEU A 74 3.58 3.77 -26.38
C LEU A 74 3.64 5.10 -27.17
N THR A 75 2.50 5.75 -27.37
CA THR A 75 2.38 7.08 -27.98
C THR A 75 3.16 8.16 -27.21
N ASN A 76 3.32 8.02 -25.90
CA ASN A 76 4.02 9.00 -25.07
C ASN A 76 5.53 8.72 -24.96
N VAL A 77 5.97 7.48 -25.20
CA VAL A 77 7.40 7.12 -25.13
C VAL A 77 8.20 7.67 -26.29
N PHE A 78 7.57 7.79 -27.47
CA PHE A 78 8.23 8.21 -28.71
C PHE A 78 7.95 9.67 -29.09
N SER A 79 7.17 10.40 -28.29
CA SER A 79 6.99 11.81 -28.58
C SER A 79 8.22 12.60 -28.17
N SER A 80 8.69 13.43 -29.06
CA SER A 80 9.90 14.25 -28.89
C SER A 80 9.73 15.44 -27.92
N LYS A 81 8.58 15.54 -27.25
CA LYS A 81 8.28 16.64 -26.35
C LYS A 81 8.43 16.20 -24.90
N PRO A 82 9.28 16.84 -24.07
CA PRO A 82 9.47 16.50 -22.66
C PRO A 82 8.18 16.61 -21.82
N GLU A 83 7.20 17.34 -22.29
CA GLU A 83 5.86 17.53 -21.72
C GLU A 83 5.04 16.22 -21.69
N PHE A 84 5.44 15.25 -22.48
CA PHE A 84 4.71 14.00 -22.72
C PHE A 84 4.89 12.90 -21.71
N GLN A 85 5.59 13.16 -20.67
CA GLN A 85 5.67 12.17 -19.60
C GLN A 85 4.43 12.17 -18.73
N ASN A 86 3.37 12.85 -19.17
CA ASN A 86 2.12 12.95 -18.44
C ASN A 86 2.39 13.26 -16.97
N LEU A 87 3.14 14.35 -16.74
CA LEU A 87 3.65 14.71 -15.43
C LEU A 87 2.51 14.83 -14.44
N ALA A 88 1.40 15.42 -14.86
CA ALA A 88 0.18 15.56 -14.08
C ALA A 88 -0.35 14.20 -13.60
N PHE A 89 -0.52 13.25 -14.52
CA PHE A 89 -1.06 11.92 -14.21
C PHE A 89 -0.12 11.08 -13.34
N ARG A 90 1.20 11.19 -13.54
CA ARG A 90 2.20 10.36 -12.86
C ARG A 90 2.65 10.91 -11.52
N THR A 91 2.67 12.21 -11.37
CA THR A 91 3.25 12.88 -10.19
C THR A 91 2.27 13.72 -9.40
N GLY A 92 1.11 14.06 -9.98
CA GLY A 92 0.17 15.00 -9.40
C GLY A 92 0.59 16.48 -9.53
N LYS A 93 1.62 16.76 -10.35
CA LYS A 93 2.19 18.09 -10.55
C LYS A 93 2.04 18.52 -12.01
N LEU A 94 1.71 19.78 -12.24
CA LEU A 94 1.75 20.41 -13.56
C LEU A 94 3.15 20.90 -13.92
N ARG A 95 3.91 21.31 -12.93
CA ARG A 95 5.30 21.72 -13.05
C ARG A 95 6.09 21.14 -11.88
N ASP A 96 7.27 20.62 -12.17
CA ASP A 96 8.26 20.20 -11.18
C ASP A 96 9.33 21.29 -11.08
N GLY A 97 9.65 21.73 -9.86
CA GLY A 97 10.61 22.80 -9.61
C GLY A 97 11.06 22.75 -8.16
N GLU A 98 11.70 23.81 -7.69
CA GLU A 98 11.94 24.02 -6.26
C GLU A 98 10.61 24.12 -5.51
N ILE A 99 10.63 23.88 -4.19
CA ILE A 99 9.41 23.67 -3.37
C ILE A 99 8.38 24.82 -3.53
N GLU A 100 8.86 26.05 -3.76
CA GLU A 100 8.02 27.24 -3.92
C GLU A 100 7.38 27.36 -5.32
N ASP A 101 7.93 26.68 -6.33
CA ASP A 101 7.48 26.73 -7.74
C ASP A 101 6.67 25.52 -8.17
N ILE A 102 6.34 24.60 -7.26
CA ILE A 102 5.56 23.42 -7.61
C ILE A 102 4.11 23.81 -7.88
N LEU A 103 3.67 23.62 -9.11
CA LEU A 103 2.27 23.76 -9.48
C LEU A 103 1.57 22.39 -9.41
N TRP A 104 0.62 22.27 -8.51
CA TRP A 104 -0.14 21.05 -8.29
C TRP A 104 -1.35 20.94 -9.21
N VAL A 105 -1.74 19.71 -9.51
CA VAL A 105 -2.98 19.42 -10.24
C VAL A 105 -4.17 19.64 -9.31
N ASP A 106 -5.14 20.45 -9.72
CA ASP A 106 -6.31 20.76 -8.89
C ASP A 106 -7.33 19.63 -8.85
N ARG A 107 -7.44 18.89 -9.94
CA ARG A 107 -8.41 17.78 -10.10
C ARG A 107 -7.77 16.60 -10.81
N ILE A 108 -8.45 15.45 -10.76
CA ILE A 108 -8.02 14.24 -11.47
C ILE A 108 -7.80 14.55 -12.95
N PRO A 109 -6.63 14.22 -13.53
CA PRO A 109 -6.32 14.48 -14.92
C PRO A 109 -7.32 13.84 -15.90
N ASP A 110 -7.59 14.52 -17.02
CA ASP A 110 -8.60 14.09 -18.01
C ASP A 110 -8.26 12.75 -18.70
N GLU A 111 -6.99 12.33 -18.64
CA GLU A 111 -6.56 11.00 -19.09
C GLU A 111 -7.17 9.85 -18.29
N GLN A 112 -7.63 10.15 -17.09
CA GLN A 112 -8.29 9.18 -16.25
C GLN A 112 -9.82 9.36 -16.33
N THR A 113 -10.50 8.42 -16.99
CA THR A 113 -11.96 8.39 -16.99
C THR A 113 -12.47 8.19 -15.56
N VAL A 114 -13.29 9.14 -15.10
CA VAL A 114 -13.93 9.09 -13.78
C VAL A 114 -15.27 8.40 -13.93
N ASP A 115 -15.34 7.15 -13.48
CA ASP A 115 -16.54 6.32 -13.54
C ASP A 115 -16.73 5.51 -12.24
N LEU A 116 -17.81 4.74 -12.15
CA LEU A 116 -18.08 3.86 -11.02
C LEU A 116 -17.01 2.76 -10.86
N SER A 117 -16.43 2.30 -11.95
CA SER A 117 -15.36 1.29 -11.93
C SER A 117 -14.13 1.85 -11.22
N LEU A 118 -13.75 3.10 -11.54
CA LEU A 118 -12.65 3.78 -10.86
C LEU A 118 -12.95 4.01 -9.37
N MET A 119 -14.20 4.36 -9.04
CA MET A 119 -14.62 4.52 -7.65
C MET A 119 -14.52 3.22 -6.85
N HIS A 120 -14.96 2.10 -7.41
CA HIS A 120 -14.83 0.78 -6.80
C HIS A 120 -13.36 0.38 -6.61
N LEU A 121 -12.52 0.61 -7.61
CA LEU A 121 -11.09 0.39 -7.52
C LEU A 121 -10.47 1.25 -6.40
N GLY A 122 -10.89 2.52 -6.30
CA GLY A 122 -10.45 3.43 -5.25
C GLY A 122 -10.81 2.95 -3.87
N LYS A 123 -12.05 2.48 -3.68
CA LYS A 123 -12.49 1.88 -2.43
C LYS A 123 -11.67 0.64 -2.08
N GLU A 124 -11.53 -0.30 -3.02
CA GLU A 124 -10.76 -1.53 -2.81
C GLU A 124 -9.32 -1.23 -2.34
N LYS A 125 -8.62 -0.35 -3.06
CA LYS A 125 -7.24 0.00 -2.73
C LYS A 125 -7.12 0.81 -1.43
N TYR A 126 -8.10 1.65 -1.15
CA TYR A 126 -8.20 2.37 0.11
C TYR A 126 -8.36 1.41 1.30
N ASP A 127 -9.28 0.45 1.20
CA ASP A 127 -9.53 -0.53 2.26
C ASP A 127 -8.28 -1.37 2.56
N ILE A 128 -7.51 -1.73 1.52
CA ILE A 128 -6.28 -2.51 1.68
C ILE A 128 -5.13 -1.69 2.28
N HIS A 129 -4.90 -0.47 1.81
CA HIS A 129 -3.67 0.26 2.09
C HIS A 129 -3.83 1.44 3.07
N CYS A 130 -5.03 2.03 3.16
CA CYS A 130 -5.26 3.27 3.89
C CYS A 130 -6.09 3.08 5.16
N ALA A 131 -7.15 2.27 5.08
CA ALA A 131 -8.13 2.10 6.16
C ALA A 131 -7.50 1.60 7.46
N VAL A 132 -6.44 0.82 7.38
CA VAL A 132 -5.72 0.28 8.55
C VAL A 132 -5.22 1.40 9.49
N CYS A 133 -4.86 2.55 8.95
CA CYS A 133 -4.44 3.74 9.71
C CYS A 133 -5.53 4.81 9.75
N HIS A 134 -6.15 5.12 8.61
CA HIS A 134 -7.10 6.23 8.48
C HIS A 134 -8.54 5.87 8.83
N GLY A 135 -8.86 4.59 9.03
CA GLY A 135 -10.21 4.10 9.29
C GLY A 135 -11.03 3.92 8.00
N GLU A 136 -12.08 3.13 8.06
CA GLU A 136 -12.96 2.83 6.93
C GLU A 136 -13.60 4.10 6.33
N TYR A 137 -13.95 5.05 7.19
CA TYR A 137 -14.57 6.32 6.79
C TYR A 137 -13.58 7.49 6.71
N GLY A 138 -12.29 7.23 6.80
CA GLY A 138 -11.26 8.25 6.68
C GLY A 138 -11.10 9.17 7.90
N ASN A 139 -11.72 8.88 9.03
CA ASN A 139 -11.75 9.72 10.22
C ASN A 139 -10.47 9.69 11.09
N GLY A 140 -9.45 8.94 10.65
CA GLY A 140 -8.20 8.76 11.39
C GLY A 140 -8.26 7.74 12.52
N GLY A 141 -9.36 6.98 12.62
CA GLY A 141 -9.61 5.98 13.66
C GLY A 141 -9.33 4.54 13.22
N GLY A 142 -8.36 4.31 12.36
CA GLY A 142 -7.97 2.96 11.96
C GLY A 142 -7.32 2.17 13.10
N VAL A 143 -7.27 0.85 12.97
CA VAL A 143 -6.74 -0.06 14.01
C VAL A 143 -5.31 0.32 14.43
N MET A 144 -4.48 0.71 13.47
CA MET A 144 -3.09 1.11 13.74
C MET A 144 -2.96 2.46 14.45
N SER A 145 -4.00 3.30 14.47
CA SER A 145 -3.95 4.61 15.12
C SER A 145 -3.62 4.53 16.62
N GLN A 146 -3.96 3.42 17.25
CA GLN A 146 -3.69 3.16 18.66
C GLN A 146 -2.21 2.87 18.96
N PHE A 147 -1.45 2.43 17.94
CA PHE A 147 -0.06 2.01 18.09
C PHE A 147 0.94 3.03 17.53
N LEU A 148 0.50 4.00 16.74
CA LEU A 148 1.38 4.92 16.02
C LEU A 148 1.93 6.07 16.88
N GLY A 149 1.44 6.26 18.11
CA GLY A 149 1.83 7.40 18.94
C GLY A 149 1.40 8.78 18.44
N ILE A 150 0.95 8.86 17.19
CA ILE A 150 0.34 10.03 16.56
C ILE A 150 -0.94 9.62 15.86
N LYS A 151 -1.97 10.46 15.96
CA LYS A 151 -3.25 10.19 15.29
C LYS A 151 -3.11 10.44 13.79
N PRO A 152 -3.47 9.46 12.92
CA PRO A 152 -3.56 9.69 11.48
C PRO A 152 -4.54 10.82 11.17
N ARG A 153 -4.27 11.56 10.08
CA ARG A 153 -5.13 12.67 9.68
C ARG A 153 -6.53 12.18 9.30
N ASN A 154 -7.53 12.98 9.64
CA ASN A 154 -8.90 12.76 9.18
C ASN A 154 -9.00 13.14 7.69
N LEU A 155 -9.14 12.14 6.82
CA LEU A 155 -9.22 12.31 5.37
C LEU A 155 -10.62 12.71 4.91
N SER A 156 -11.65 12.45 5.71
CA SER A 156 -13.05 12.76 5.38
C SER A 156 -13.50 14.16 5.80
N ASP A 157 -12.63 14.93 6.44
CA ASP A 157 -12.93 16.30 6.83
C ASP A 157 -13.01 17.21 5.61
N PRO A 158 -14.20 17.75 5.25
CA PRO A 158 -14.37 18.59 4.09
C PRO A 158 -13.75 19.99 4.25
N SER A 159 -13.52 20.43 5.51
CA SER A 159 -12.93 21.73 5.76
C SER A 159 -11.45 21.78 5.38
N GLY A 160 -10.84 20.61 5.20
CA GLY A 160 -9.43 20.50 4.90
C GLY A 160 -8.52 21.01 6.02
N GLN A 161 -9.07 21.41 7.18
CA GLN A 161 -8.26 21.99 8.28
C GLN A 161 -7.17 21.05 8.76
N ASN A 162 -7.36 19.73 8.61
CA ASN A 162 -6.36 18.74 8.94
C ASN A 162 -5.31 18.52 7.85
N TYR A 163 -5.46 19.16 6.67
CA TYR A 163 -4.52 19.06 5.54
C TYR A 163 -3.66 20.32 5.38
N LEU A 164 -3.76 21.25 6.32
CA LEU A 164 -3.24 22.59 6.14
C LEU A 164 -1.72 22.65 6.26
N GLU A 165 -1.09 22.87 5.14
CA GLU A 165 -0.07 23.90 5.01
C GLU A 165 -0.83 25.20 4.65
N ALA A 166 -0.74 26.22 5.48
CA ALA A 166 -1.23 27.60 5.20
C ALA A 166 -2.75 27.82 4.97
N GLY A 167 -3.64 27.00 5.54
CA GLY A 167 -5.08 27.35 5.54
C GLY A 167 -5.87 26.94 4.31
N GLU A 168 -5.26 26.29 3.32
CA GLU A 168 -5.94 25.88 2.09
C GLU A 168 -6.18 24.36 2.02
N PRO A 169 -7.34 23.92 1.48
CA PRO A 169 -7.58 22.50 1.26
C PRO A 169 -6.59 21.93 0.23
N TRP A 170 -6.13 20.72 0.45
CA TRP A 170 -5.22 20.07 -0.48
C TRP A 170 -5.87 19.82 -1.83
N THR A 171 -5.16 20.16 -2.89
CA THR A 171 -5.52 19.81 -4.25
C THR A 171 -5.41 18.28 -4.45
N ASP A 172 -6.06 17.75 -5.49
CA ASP A 172 -5.97 16.31 -5.82
C ASP A 172 -4.54 15.89 -6.07
N GLY A 173 -3.73 16.74 -6.69
CA GLY A 173 -2.31 16.50 -6.92
C GLY A 173 -1.49 16.37 -5.62
N LYS A 174 -1.77 17.18 -4.61
CA LYS A 174 -1.12 17.06 -3.30
C LYS A 174 -1.48 15.75 -2.60
N ILE A 175 -2.75 15.35 -2.65
CA ILE A 175 -3.20 14.05 -2.11
C ILE A 175 -2.50 12.91 -2.86
N PHE A 176 -2.49 12.94 -4.19
CA PHE A 176 -1.81 11.96 -5.01
C PHE A 176 -0.32 11.87 -4.68
N HIS A 177 0.33 13.01 -4.51
CA HIS A 177 1.75 13.07 -4.14
C HIS A 177 2.01 12.47 -2.76
N ALA A 178 1.17 12.78 -1.77
CA ALA A 178 1.26 12.20 -0.43
C ALA A 178 1.10 10.68 -0.44
N ILE A 179 0.17 10.14 -1.25
CA ILE A 179 0.04 8.69 -1.46
C ILE A 179 1.33 8.13 -2.08
N SER A 180 1.90 8.86 -3.04
CA SER A 180 3.08 8.40 -3.78
C SER A 180 4.36 8.40 -2.96
N MET A 181 4.61 9.46 -2.22
CA MET A 181 5.88 9.72 -1.53
C MET A 181 5.83 9.51 -0.02
N GLY A 182 4.61 9.47 0.55
CA GLY A 182 4.40 9.41 1.99
C GLY A 182 4.44 10.78 2.65
N SER A 183 4.42 10.78 3.99
CA SER A 183 4.52 12.00 4.80
C SER A 183 5.97 12.40 5.07
N ALA A 184 6.21 13.69 5.29
CA ALA A 184 7.52 14.22 5.66
C ALA A 184 8.05 13.58 6.97
N SER A 185 7.17 13.23 7.90
CA SER A 185 7.51 12.52 9.14
C SER A 185 7.90 11.05 8.94
N ARG A 186 7.76 10.50 7.74
CA ARG A 186 7.97 9.08 7.38
C ARG A 186 7.11 8.08 8.15
N VAL A 187 6.11 8.52 8.89
CA VAL A 187 5.13 7.63 9.54
C VAL A 187 4.19 7.01 8.50
N MET A 188 3.74 7.82 7.53
CA MET A 188 3.08 7.32 6.33
C MET A 188 4.14 7.09 5.26
N LEU A 189 4.33 5.83 4.88
CA LEU A 189 5.24 5.46 3.80
C LEU A 189 4.60 5.69 2.43
N GLY A 190 5.41 6.04 1.44
CA GLY A 190 4.96 6.18 0.06
C GLY A 190 4.59 4.84 -0.57
N LEU A 191 3.59 4.86 -1.43
CA LEU A 191 3.06 3.66 -2.10
C LEU A 191 3.31 3.63 -3.61
N LYS A 192 4.19 4.47 -4.13
CA LYS A 192 4.48 4.54 -5.58
C LYS A 192 4.96 3.22 -6.17
N ASP A 193 5.64 2.40 -5.36
CA ASP A 193 6.18 1.11 -5.79
C ASP A 193 5.16 -0.03 -5.69
N LYS A 194 4.02 0.21 -5.04
CA LYS A 194 2.96 -0.78 -4.79
C LYS A 194 1.69 -0.51 -5.59
N LEU A 195 1.43 0.77 -5.90
CA LEU A 195 0.23 1.23 -6.56
C LEU A 195 0.58 1.91 -7.89
N THR A 196 -0.12 1.54 -8.94
CA THR A 196 -0.04 2.22 -10.24
C THR A 196 -0.57 3.65 -10.14
N PRO A 197 -0.21 4.56 -11.06
CA PRO A 197 -0.81 5.90 -11.09
C PRO A 197 -2.34 5.89 -11.12
N LYS A 198 -2.94 4.98 -11.91
CA LYS A 198 -4.39 4.81 -11.98
C LYS A 198 -5.01 4.45 -10.62
N GLU A 199 -4.43 3.51 -9.90
CA GLU A 199 -4.91 3.12 -8.56
C GLU A 199 -4.78 4.25 -7.54
N ARG A 200 -3.70 5.03 -7.62
CA ARG A 200 -3.52 6.21 -6.75
C ARG A 200 -4.56 7.30 -7.04
N TRP A 201 -4.87 7.59 -8.30
CA TRP A 201 -5.95 8.50 -8.67
C TRP A 201 -7.32 7.97 -8.27
N ALA A 202 -7.53 6.65 -8.35
CA ALA A 202 -8.73 6.01 -7.84
C ALA A 202 -8.91 6.23 -6.33
N ILE A 203 -7.83 6.13 -5.56
CA ILE A 203 -7.86 6.43 -4.11
C ILE A 203 -8.18 7.92 -3.87
N VAL A 204 -7.59 8.84 -4.65
CA VAL A 204 -7.92 10.27 -4.55
C VAL A 204 -9.41 10.50 -4.78
N LEU A 205 -10.00 9.88 -5.81
CA LEU A 205 -11.43 9.95 -6.10
C LEU A 205 -12.26 9.45 -4.91
N TYR A 206 -11.89 8.32 -4.32
CA TYR A 206 -12.60 7.77 -3.17
C TYR A 206 -12.51 8.67 -1.93
N VAL A 207 -11.34 9.26 -1.66
CA VAL A 207 -11.16 10.24 -0.56
C VAL A 207 -12.09 11.45 -0.78
N ARG A 208 -12.19 11.97 -2.02
CA ARG A 208 -13.12 13.06 -2.33
C ARG A 208 -14.58 12.67 -2.13
N ALA A 209 -14.93 11.43 -2.45
CA ALA A 209 -16.28 10.91 -2.16
C ALA A 209 -16.57 10.85 -0.66
N LEU A 210 -15.63 10.42 0.17
CA LEU A 210 -15.75 10.44 1.63
C LEU A 210 -15.96 11.87 2.16
N GLN A 211 -15.20 12.85 1.66
CA GLN A 211 -15.36 14.27 2.02
C GLN A 211 -16.74 14.82 1.64
N SER A 212 -17.19 14.48 0.43
CA SER A 212 -18.51 14.89 -0.06
C SER A 212 -19.65 14.28 0.78
N TYR A 213 -19.54 13.01 1.15
CA TYR A 213 -20.50 12.33 2.01
C TYR A 213 -20.63 13.02 3.37
N VAL A 214 -19.52 13.32 4.03
CA VAL A 214 -19.53 13.99 5.35
C VAL A 214 -20.09 15.39 5.25
N SER A 215 -19.77 16.14 4.18
CA SER A 215 -20.33 17.49 3.94
C SER A 215 -21.84 17.44 3.81
N SER A 216 -22.39 16.51 3.05
CA SER A 216 -23.85 16.37 2.85
C SER A 216 -24.56 15.99 4.14
N ALA A 217 -24.00 15.06 4.92
CA ALA A 217 -24.54 14.65 6.21
C ALA A 217 -24.60 15.83 7.20
N THR A 218 -23.55 16.64 7.25
CA THR A 218 -23.48 17.82 8.14
C THR A 218 -24.48 18.92 7.73
N ALA A 219 -24.67 19.12 6.43
CA ALA A 219 -25.67 20.09 5.92
C ALA A 219 -27.09 19.69 6.30
N THR A 220 -27.44 18.40 6.20
CA THR A 220 -28.77 17.86 6.55
C THR A 220 -29.06 18.06 8.04
N THR A 221 -28.07 17.83 8.91
CA THR A 221 -28.25 18.01 10.37
C THR A 221 -28.46 19.47 10.75
N LYS A 222 -27.82 20.43 10.05
CA LYS A 222 -27.99 21.87 10.30
C LYS A 222 -29.36 22.41 9.83
N SER A 223 -30.01 21.78 8.87
CA SER A 223 -31.32 22.20 8.38
C SER A 223 -32.49 21.71 9.25
N GLN A 224 -32.25 20.81 10.20
CA GLN A 224 -33.25 20.23 11.10
C GLN A 224 -33.27 20.86 12.50
N ASN A 225 -32.34 21.76 12.80
CA ASN A 225 -32.27 22.56 14.02
C ASN A 225 -32.54 24.04 13.71
#